data_4e45b202b7a8e5e1f1f6712784b40946
#
_entry.id   4e45b202b7a8e5e1f1f6712784b40946
#
_cell.length_a   1.000
_cell.length_b   1.000
_cell.length_c   1.000
_cell.angle_alpha   90.00
_cell.angle_beta   90.00
_cell.angle_gamma   90.00
#
_symmetry.space_group_name_H-M   'P 1'
#
loop_
_entity.id
_entity.type
_entity.pdbx_description
1 polymer ?
#
loop_
_entity_poly.entity_id
_entity_poly.type
_entity_poly.pdbx_seq_one_letter_code
_entity_poly.pdbx_strand_id
1 'polypeptide(L)'
;IASVSGRYYAMDRDNNWDREEKAYDMLTLGTGVPFEGTAEEAAKASYEQGVTDEFILPTNLTENGKPVALIEKGDGIVCFNFRPDRARQITRMFSQEKFPFVDAKTGSTLGFERKTGFLAPTFVGFAVYDSSFENVGVAFPPDEITNTLPQYIASLGLKQLHIAETEKYAHVTFFFNAKLEPPVEGETRIVIPSPKVATYDLQ
;
A
#
# COMPACT_ATOMS: atom_id res chain seq x y z
N ILE A 1 3.54 20.65 -5.56
CA ILE A 1 2.57 19.56 -5.32
C ILE A 1 1.44 19.72 -6.32
N ALA A 2 1.06 18.66 -7.01
CA ALA A 2 0.00 18.69 -8.03
C ALA A 2 -1.34 18.16 -7.52
N SER A 3 -1.32 17.31 -6.50
CA SER A 3 -2.55 16.73 -5.95
C SER A 3 -2.39 16.30 -4.50
N VAL A 4 -3.53 16.17 -3.82
CA VAL A 4 -3.64 15.67 -2.43
C VAL A 4 -4.75 14.64 -2.39
N SER A 5 -4.56 13.53 -1.66
CA SER A 5 -5.59 12.52 -1.46
C SER A 5 -5.38 11.79 -0.14
N GLY A 6 -6.45 11.53 0.57
CA GLY A 6 -6.44 10.70 1.76
C GLY A 6 -6.09 9.24 1.42
N ARG A 7 -5.51 8.53 2.39
CA ARG A 7 -5.11 7.11 2.21
C ARG A 7 -6.30 6.17 1.96
N TYR A 8 -7.51 6.58 2.31
CA TYR A 8 -8.75 5.85 2.04
C TYR A 8 -8.95 5.59 0.55
N TYR A 9 -8.48 6.51 -0.31
CA TYR A 9 -8.55 6.42 -1.77
C TYR A 9 -7.27 5.86 -2.39
N ALA A 10 -6.13 6.52 -2.14
CA ALA A 10 -4.89 6.23 -2.85
C ALA A 10 -4.03 5.13 -2.20
N MET A 11 -4.44 4.60 -1.07
CA MET A 11 -3.68 3.63 -0.29
C MET A 11 -4.59 2.53 0.29
N ASP A 12 -5.58 2.10 -0.48
CA ASP A 12 -6.40 0.94 -0.12
C ASP A 12 -5.56 -0.34 -0.16
N ARG A 13 -5.94 -1.34 0.62
CA ARG A 13 -5.26 -2.64 0.67
C ARG A 13 -6.23 -3.82 0.65
N ASP A 14 -7.53 -3.54 0.61
CA ASP A 14 -8.60 -4.51 0.78
C ASP A 14 -9.41 -4.73 -0.51
N ASN A 15 -8.81 -4.36 -1.66
CA ASN A 15 -9.39 -4.47 -3.01
C ASN A 15 -10.65 -3.62 -3.24
N ASN A 16 -10.75 -2.47 -2.57
CA ASN A 16 -11.78 -1.48 -2.85
C ASN A 16 -11.36 -0.63 -4.07
N TRP A 17 -11.39 -1.25 -5.23
CA TRP A 17 -10.85 -0.67 -6.47
C TRP A 17 -11.60 0.58 -6.94
N ASP A 18 -12.87 0.74 -6.54
CA ASP A 18 -13.65 1.96 -6.74
C ASP A 18 -13.04 3.21 -6.05
N ARG A 19 -12.29 3.00 -4.97
CA ARG A 19 -11.54 4.06 -4.29
C ARG A 19 -10.26 4.39 -5.02
N GLU A 20 -9.49 3.36 -5.37
CA GLU A 20 -8.23 3.51 -6.11
C GLU A 20 -8.46 4.09 -7.51
N GLU A 21 -9.57 3.78 -8.19
CA GLU A 21 -9.94 4.38 -9.47
C GLU A 21 -10.05 5.92 -9.36
N LYS A 22 -10.66 6.42 -8.28
CA LYS A 22 -10.77 7.87 -8.07
C LYS A 22 -9.41 8.53 -7.91
N ALA A 23 -8.49 7.87 -7.20
CA ALA A 23 -7.13 8.37 -7.05
C ALA A 23 -6.35 8.28 -8.38
N TYR A 24 -6.51 7.19 -9.14
CA TYR A 24 -5.90 7.03 -10.46
C TYR A 24 -6.40 8.09 -11.45
N ASP A 25 -7.70 8.28 -11.53
CA ASP A 25 -8.32 9.27 -12.42
C ASP A 25 -7.92 10.71 -12.03
N MET A 26 -7.80 11.00 -10.75
CA MET A 26 -7.23 12.28 -10.28
C MET A 26 -5.80 12.48 -10.81
N LEU A 27 -4.95 11.45 -10.69
CA LEU A 27 -3.53 11.54 -11.05
C LEU A 27 -3.31 11.59 -12.57
N THR A 28 -4.22 11.00 -13.37
CA THR A 28 -4.02 10.80 -14.81
C THR A 28 -4.96 11.62 -15.70
N LEU A 29 -6.15 11.95 -15.21
CA LEU A 29 -7.19 12.68 -15.97
C LEU A 29 -7.51 14.05 -15.36
N GLY A 30 -7.05 14.32 -14.14
CA GLY A 30 -7.38 15.57 -13.45
C GLY A 30 -8.85 15.67 -13.02
N THR A 31 -9.52 14.54 -12.79
CA THR A 31 -10.94 14.48 -12.42
C THR A 31 -11.19 14.54 -10.91
N GLY A 32 -10.17 14.81 -10.12
CA GLY A 32 -10.31 15.09 -8.69
C GLY A 32 -11.07 16.39 -8.42
N VAL A 33 -11.33 16.67 -7.14
CA VAL A 33 -11.89 17.98 -6.73
C VAL A 33 -10.89 19.07 -7.13
N PRO A 34 -11.26 20.05 -7.96
CA PRO A 34 -10.36 21.12 -8.33
C PRO A 34 -10.17 22.09 -7.16
N PHE A 35 -8.93 22.45 -6.87
CA PHE A 35 -8.60 23.43 -5.83
C PHE A 35 -7.51 24.39 -6.33
N GLU A 36 -7.82 25.67 -6.38
CA GLU A 36 -6.85 26.70 -6.73
C GLU A 36 -6.19 27.24 -5.46
N GLY A 37 -4.91 26.91 -5.28
CA GLY A 37 -4.14 27.24 -4.09
C GLY A 37 -3.08 26.19 -3.78
N THR A 38 -2.59 26.19 -2.55
CA THR A 38 -1.57 25.27 -2.06
C THR A 38 -2.17 23.95 -1.54
N ALA A 39 -1.34 22.93 -1.43
CA ALA A 39 -1.73 21.65 -0.82
C ALA A 39 -2.16 21.80 0.65
N GLU A 40 -1.52 22.73 1.38
CA GLU A 40 -1.87 23.02 2.77
C GLU A 40 -3.27 23.65 2.87
N GLU A 41 -3.59 24.59 2.01
CA GLU A 41 -4.90 25.23 1.95
C GLU A 41 -6.00 24.23 1.55
N ALA A 42 -5.71 23.35 0.59
CA ALA A 42 -6.63 22.26 0.22
C ALA A 42 -6.93 21.34 1.40
N ALA A 43 -5.91 20.95 2.17
CA ALA A 43 -6.09 20.15 3.37
C ALA A 43 -6.91 20.87 4.45
N LYS A 44 -6.64 22.15 4.69
CA LYS A 44 -7.40 22.98 5.64
C LYS A 44 -8.87 23.11 5.23
N ALA A 45 -9.14 23.38 3.95
CA ALA A 45 -10.51 23.46 3.43
C ALA A 45 -11.27 22.15 3.61
N SER A 46 -10.61 20.99 3.48
CA SER A 46 -11.19 19.69 3.78
C SER A 46 -11.53 19.54 5.27
N TYR A 47 -10.65 19.97 6.16
CA TYR A 47 -10.88 19.93 7.62
C TYR A 47 -12.03 20.82 8.05
N GLU A 48 -12.18 21.98 7.45
CA GLU A 48 -13.33 22.87 7.70
C GLU A 48 -14.68 22.24 7.34
N GLN A 49 -14.66 21.27 6.42
CA GLN A 49 -15.83 20.46 6.06
C GLN A 49 -15.99 19.19 6.94
N GLY A 50 -15.14 19.03 7.96
CA GLY A 50 -15.14 17.86 8.84
C GLY A 50 -14.50 16.61 8.23
N VAL A 51 -13.84 16.73 7.07
CA VAL A 51 -13.16 15.61 6.40
C VAL A 51 -11.66 15.71 6.66
N THR A 52 -11.13 14.82 7.49
CA THR A 52 -9.74 14.85 7.93
C THR A 52 -8.88 13.81 7.22
N ASP A 53 -7.60 13.99 7.27
CA ASP A 53 -6.44 13.22 6.75
C ASP A 53 -6.76 12.00 5.89
N GLU A 54 -7.26 10.94 6.54
CA GLU A 54 -7.51 9.65 5.89
C GLU A 54 -8.53 9.74 4.76
N PHE A 55 -9.50 10.63 4.90
CA PHE A 55 -10.69 10.73 4.05
C PHE A 55 -10.66 11.91 3.09
N ILE A 56 -9.59 12.70 3.04
CA ILE A 56 -9.45 13.81 2.07
C ILE A 56 -9.73 13.26 0.67
N LEU A 57 -10.71 13.86 0.01
CA LEU A 57 -11.07 13.47 -1.35
C LEU A 57 -9.91 13.66 -2.32
N PRO A 58 -9.76 12.80 -3.35
CA PRO A 58 -8.79 13.04 -4.42
C PRO A 58 -8.97 14.44 -5.00
N THR A 59 -7.98 15.31 -4.78
CA THR A 59 -8.01 16.75 -5.07
C THR A 59 -6.86 17.11 -6.00
N ASN A 60 -7.17 17.71 -7.14
CA ASN A 60 -6.18 18.30 -8.03
C ASN A 60 -5.93 19.76 -7.66
N LEU A 61 -4.67 20.13 -7.44
CA LEU A 61 -4.31 21.54 -7.40
C LEU A 61 -4.36 22.10 -8.81
N THR A 62 -4.93 23.28 -8.95
CA THR A 62 -5.14 23.92 -10.25
C THR A 62 -4.50 25.29 -10.32
N GLU A 63 -4.06 25.65 -11.52
CA GLU A 63 -3.65 27.00 -11.90
C GLU A 63 -4.43 27.41 -13.14
N ASN A 64 -5.11 28.55 -13.09
CA ASN A 64 -5.97 29.02 -14.19
C ASN A 64 -7.01 27.97 -14.65
N GLY A 65 -7.59 27.23 -13.68
CA GLY A 65 -8.62 26.21 -13.89
C GLY A 65 -8.12 24.90 -14.51
N LYS A 66 -6.80 24.68 -14.60
CA LYS A 66 -6.22 23.42 -15.12
C LYS A 66 -5.38 22.75 -14.03
N PRO A 67 -5.34 21.40 -13.97
CA PRO A 67 -4.44 20.69 -13.07
C PRO A 67 -2.99 21.14 -13.26
N VAL A 68 -2.26 21.33 -12.14
CA VAL A 68 -0.84 21.73 -12.15
C VAL A 68 0.02 20.71 -12.92
N ALA A 69 -0.24 19.42 -12.72
CA ALA A 69 0.39 18.34 -13.48
C ALA A 69 -0.46 17.06 -13.41
N LEU A 70 -0.32 16.23 -14.42
CA LEU A 70 -0.89 14.89 -14.51
C LEU A 70 0.20 13.91 -14.87
N ILE A 71 -0.02 12.62 -14.57
CA ILE A 71 0.87 11.54 -15.01
C ILE A 71 0.52 11.19 -16.46
N GLU A 72 1.52 11.27 -17.33
CA GLU A 72 1.41 11.02 -18.75
C GLU A 72 2.21 9.79 -19.17
N LYS A 73 2.02 9.38 -20.42
CA LYS A 73 2.73 8.24 -21.00
C LYS A 73 4.23 8.48 -21.04
N GLY A 74 4.99 7.54 -20.44
CA GLY A 74 6.45 7.58 -20.42
C GLY A 74 7.05 8.34 -19.24
N ASP A 75 6.22 8.86 -18.33
CA ASP A 75 6.72 9.49 -17.11
C ASP A 75 7.42 8.51 -16.18
N GLY A 76 8.24 9.05 -15.29
CA GLY A 76 8.84 8.33 -14.17
C GLY A 76 8.00 8.51 -12.90
N ILE A 77 7.67 7.40 -12.24
CA ILE A 77 6.97 7.39 -10.96
C ILE A 77 7.90 6.83 -9.88
N VAL A 78 8.13 7.59 -8.82
CA VAL A 78 8.82 7.12 -7.62
C VAL A 78 7.80 7.01 -6.49
N CYS A 79 7.48 5.78 -6.08
CA CYS A 79 6.62 5.54 -4.92
C CYS A 79 7.47 5.53 -3.65
N PHE A 80 7.30 6.56 -2.83
CA PHE A 80 8.11 6.85 -1.66
C PHE A 80 7.76 6.00 -0.42
N ASN A 81 6.74 5.17 -0.50
CA ASN A 81 6.27 4.35 0.60
C ASN A 81 7.27 3.22 0.90
N PHE A 82 7.76 3.13 2.13
CA PHE A 82 8.61 2.02 2.56
C PHE A 82 7.81 0.81 3.09
N ARG A 83 6.54 1.00 3.46
CA ARG A 83 5.65 -0.08 3.89
C ARG A 83 4.84 -0.64 2.71
N PRO A 84 4.92 -1.96 2.41
CA PRO A 84 4.40 -2.51 1.16
C PRO A 84 2.89 -2.67 1.10
N ASP A 85 2.21 -2.95 2.22
CA ASP A 85 0.80 -3.39 2.24
C ASP A 85 -0.16 -2.40 1.54
N ARG A 86 0.02 -1.10 1.74
CA ARG A 86 -0.81 -0.04 1.14
C ARG A 86 -0.24 0.56 -0.14
N ALA A 87 0.90 0.08 -0.61
CA ALA A 87 1.49 0.51 -1.86
C ALA A 87 1.24 -0.47 -3.01
N ARG A 88 0.74 -1.68 -2.72
CA ARG A 88 0.53 -2.74 -3.73
C ARG A 88 -0.46 -2.34 -4.81
N GLN A 89 -1.63 -1.84 -4.43
CA GLN A 89 -2.70 -1.54 -5.38
C GLN A 89 -2.30 -0.38 -6.30
N ILE A 90 -1.78 0.72 -5.74
CA ILE A 90 -1.31 1.84 -6.57
C ILE A 90 -0.15 1.44 -7.49
N THR A 91 0.77 0.61 -7.02
CA THR A 91 1.85 0.08 -7.87
C THR A 91 1.28 -0.75 -9.00
N ARG A 92 0.37 -1.69 -8.70
CA ARG A 92 -0.24 -2.57 -9.71
C ARG A 92 -0.94 -1.76 -10.80
N MET A 93 -1.76 -0.77 -10.43
CA MET A 93 -2.52 -0.01 -11.41
C MET A 93 -1.65 0.87 -12.32
N PHE A 94 -0.43 1.23 -11.93
CA PHE A 94 0.49 1.98 -12.78
C PHE A 94 1.50 1.12 -13.52
N SER A 95 2.01 0.06 -12.91
CA SER A 95 3.15 -0.71 -13.44
C SER A 95 2.78 -1.94 -14.24
N GLN A 96 1.61 -2.57 -13.95
CA GLN A 96 1.25 -3.81 -14.63
C GLN A 96 0.39 -3.54 -15.87
N GLU A 97 0.85 -4.02 -17.04
CA GLU A 97 0.11 -3.87 -18.30
C GLU A 97 -1.25 -4.59 -18.24
N LYS A 98 -1.26 -5.83 -17.72
CA LYS A 98 -2.50 -6.61 -17.52
C LYS A 98 -3.25 -6.10 -16.30
N PHE A 99 -4.14 -5.13 -16.54
CA PHE A 99 -5.01 -4.56 -15.54
C PHE A 99 -6.31 -4.08 -16.23
N PRO A 100 -7.50 -4.43 -15.72
CA PRO A 100 -7.76 -5.27 -14.54
C PRO A 100 -7.17 -6.69 -14.65
N PHE A 101 -7.08 -7.40 -13.53
CA PHE A 101 -6.42 -8.70 -13.46
C PHE A 101 -7.30 -9.76 -12.79
N VAL A 102 -7.01 -11.04 -13.05
CA VAL A 102 -7.67 -12.15 -12.37
C VAL A 102 -6.86 -12.52 -11.12
N ASP A 103 -7.49 -12.45 -9.96
CA ASP A 103 -6.89 -12.88 -8.71
C ASP A 103 -6.72 -14.40 -8.70
N ALA A 104 -5.49 -14.86 -8.51
CA ALA A 104 -5.15 -16.28 -8.60
C ALA A 104 -5.77 -17.13 -7.47
N LYS A 105 -6.16 -16.52 -6.34
CA LYS A 105 -6.73 -17.23 -5.20
C LYS A 105 -8.23 -17.38 -5.32
N THR A 106 -8.90 -16.32 -5.77
CA THR A 106 -10.37 -16.25 -5.81
C THR A 106 -10.94 -16.50 -7.20
N GLY A 107 -10.14 -16.35 -8.27
CA GLY A 107 -10.60 -16.40 -9.65
C GLY A 107 -11.41 -15.16 -10.07
N SER A 108 -11.57 -14.19 -9.19
CA SER A 108 -12.33 -12.98 -9.45
C SER A 108 -11.51 -11.96 -10.25
N THR A 109 -12.17 -11.22 -11.16
CA THR A 109 -11.55 -10.05 -11.81
C THR A 109 -11.54 -8.88 -10.83
N LEU A 110 -10.35 -8.34 -10.57
CA LEU A 110 -10.11 -7.21 -9.68
C LEU A 110 -9.50 -6.04 -10.47
N GLY A 111 -9.84 -4.83 -10.05
CA GLY A 111 -9.38 -3.62 -10.71
C GLY A 111 -10.51 -2.84 -11.39
N PHE A 112 -10.12 -1.90 -12.22
CA PHE A 112 -11.00 -1.06 -13.01
C PHE A 112 -10.42 -0.86 -14.42
N GLU A 113 -11.20 -0.40 -15.37
CA GLU A 113 -10.72 -0.09 -16.72
C GLU A 113 -10.02 1.28 -16.73
N ARG A 114 -8.74 1.30 -17.08
CA ARG A 114 -7.97 2.54 -17.21
C ARG A 114 -8.43 3.33 -18.44
N LYS A 115 -9.09 4.44 -18.24
CA LYS A 115 -9.58 5.33 -19.30
C LYS A 115 -8.46 5.90 -20.18
N THR A 116 -7.24 5.98 -19.62
CA THR A 116 -6.03 6.41 -20.36
C THR A 116 -5.38 5.27 -21.15
N GLY A 117 -5.84 4.03 -20.99
CA GLY A 117 -5.05 2.85 -21.33
C GLY A 117 -3.83 2.68 -20.42
N PHE A 118 -2.87 1.85 -20.83
CA PHE A 118 -1.63 1.66 -20.09
C PHE A 118 -0.61 2.76 -20.45
N LEU A 119 -0.24 3.55 -19.46
CA LEU A 119 0.69 4.68 -19.62
C LEU A 119 2.16 4.25 -19.71
N ALA A 120 2.46 3.01 -19.33
CA ALA A 120 3.82 2.44 -19.33
C ALA A 120 4.87 3.33 -18.64
N PRO A 121 4.64 3.82 -17.43
CA PRO A 121 5.61 4.65 -16.73
C PRO A 121 6.82 3.81 -16.29
N THR A 122 7.98 4.45 -16.14
CA THR A 122 9.08 3.87 -15.39
C THR A 122 8.73 3.94 -13.91
N PHE A 123 8.39 2.80 -13.30
CA PHE A 123 7.96 2.77 -11.90
C PHE A 123 9.07 2.28 -10.97
N VAL A 124 9.36 3.04 -9.93
CA VAL A 124 10.32 2.68 -8.88
C VAL A 124 9.66 2.76 -7.51
N GLY A 125 9.59 1.62 -6.81
CA GLY A 125 9.16 1.58 -5.42
C GLY A 125 10.34 1.71 -4.45
N PHE A 126 10.10 2.26 -3.26
CA PHE A 126 11.14 2.29 -2.22
C PHE A 126 11.44 0.91 -1.65
N ALA A 127 10.47 0.03 -1.63
CA ALA A 127 10.60 -1.35 -1.17
C ALA A 127 10.00 -2.33 -2.18
N VAL A 128 10.25 -3.61 -2.00
CA VAL A 128 9.52 -4.66 -2.72
C VAL A 128 8.08 -4.68 -2.18
N TYR A 129 7.13 -4.24 -3.00
CA TYR A 129 5.72 -4.23 -2.61
C TYR A 129 5.01 -5.54 -2.90
N ASP A 130 5.41 -6.20 -3.98
CA ASP A 130 4.96 -7.53 -4.36
C ASP A 130 6.02 -8.15 -5.28
N SER A 131 6.49 -9.34 -4.94
CA SER A 131 7.53 -10.04 -5.71
C SER A 131 7.05 -10.55 -7.07
N SER A 132 5.74 -10.55 -7.31
CA SER A 132 5.14 -10.93 -8.60
C SER A 132 5.04 -9.78 -9.60
N PHE A 133 5.37 -8.55 -9.19
CA PHE A 133 5.28 -7.41 -10.09
C PHE A 133 6.44 -7.39 -11.07
N GLU A 134 6.10 -7.27 -12.33
CA GLU A 134 7.03 -7.03 -13.43
C GLU A 134 7.22 -5.52 -13.64
N ASN A 135 8.35 -5.14 -14.20
CA ASN A 135 8.64 -3.74 -14.59
C ASN A 135 8.61 -2.72 -13.43
N VAL A 136 8.92 -3.17 -12.22
CA VAL A 136 9.04 -2.32 -11.03
C VAL A 136 10.48 -2.31 -10.55
N GLY A 137 11.13 -1.15 -10.62
CA GLY A 137 12.43 -0.94 -9.96
C GLY A 137 12.26 -0.87 -8.45
N VAL A 138 13.27 -1.27 -7.69
CA VAL A 138 13.28 -1.20 -6.23
C VAL A 138 14.49 -0.39 -5.79
N ALA A 139 14.23 0.73 -5.09
CA ALA A 139 15.30 1.62 -4.62
C ALA A 139 16.07 1.00 -3.43
N PHE A 140 15.37 0.35 -2.52
CA PHE A 140 15.93 -0.27 -1.33
C PHE A 140 15.46 -1.73 -1.25
N PRO A 141 16.15 -2.66 -1.91
CA PRO A 141 15.84 -4.08 -1.78
C PRO A 141 16.01 -4.53 -0.33
N PRO A 142 15.27 -5.55 0.12
CA PRO A 142 15.39 -6.03 1.48
C PRO A 142 16.78 -6.62 1.71
N ASP A 143 17.43 -6.21 2.80
CA ASP A 143 18.62 -6.87 3.31
C ASP A 143 18.23 -8.20 3.95
N GLU A 144 19.09 -9.20 3.81
CA GLU A 144 18.96 -10.45 4.54
C GLU A 144 19.40 -10.23 6.00
N ILE A 145 18.43 -10.18 6.90
CA ILE A 145 18.68 -10.03 8.34
C ILE A 145 18.99 -11.42 8.92
N THR A 146 20.21 -11.60 9.35
CA THR A 146 20.67 -12.82 10.00
C THR A 146 20.89 -12.62 11.50
N ASN A 147 21.04 -13.71 12.24
CA ASN A 147 21.30 -13.68 13.69
C ASN A 147 20.20 -12.94 14.47
N THR A 148 18.95 -13.19 14.10
CA THR A 148 17.80 -12.69 14.86
C THR A 148 17.73 -13.36 16.24
N LEU A 149 16.99 -12.77 17.19
CA LEU A 149 16.80 -13.37 18.49
C LEU A 149 16.28 -14.83 18.42
N PRO A 150 15.28 -15.17 17.60
CA PRO A 150 14.86 -16.56 17.42
C PRO A 150 15.99 -17.48 16.92
N GLN A 151 16.77 -17.04 15.94
CA GLN A 151 17.92 -17.80 15.46
C GLN A 151 19.00 -17.98 16.52
N TYR A 152 19.26 -16.94 17.30
CA TYR A 152 20.24 -17.01 18.38
C TYR A 152 19.80 -17.98 19.48
N ILE A 153 18.54 -17.95 19.91
CA ILE A 153 17.97 -18.90 20.89
C ILE A 153 18.07 -20.33 20.35
N ALA A 154 17.72 -20.53 19.07
CA ALA A 154 17.84 -21.84 18.40
C ALA A 154 19.30 -22.34 18.40
N SER A 155 20.29 -21.47 18.12
CA SER A 155 21.71 -21.83 18.11
C SER A 155 22.23 -22.30 19.47
N LEU A 156 21.56 -21.93 20.56
CA LEU A 156 21.84 -22.41 21.90
C LEU A 156 21.11 -23.72 22.30
N GLY A 157 20.35 -24.30 21.34
CA GLY A 157 19.53 -25.49 21.58
C GLY A 157 18.35 -25.26 22.51
N LEU A 158 17.97 -24.00 22.75
CA LEU A 158 16.87 -23.63 23.62
C LEU A 158 15.52 -23.63 22.85
N LYS A 159 14.46 -23.88 23.62
CA LYS A 159 13.09 -23.82 23.10
C LYS A 159 12.49 -22.44 23.28
N GLN A 160 11.63 -22.03 22.34
CA GLN A 160 10.93 -20.76 22.37
C GLN A 160 9.46 -20.92 21.97
N LEU A 161 8.60 -20.10 22.56
CA LEU A 161 7.17 -20.05 22.27
C LEU A 161 6.81 -18.67 21.73
N HIS A 162 6.21 -18.64 20.53
CA HIS A 162 5.62 -17.45 19.93
C HIS A 162 4.10 -17.60 20.00
N ILE A 163 3.45 -16.78 20.80
CA ILE A 163 2.00 -16.83 21.01
C ILE A 163 1.40 -15.44 20.87
N ALA A 164 0.34 -15.33 20.12
CA ALA A 164 -0.43 -14.10 20.00
C ALA A 164 -1.84 -14.38 19.48
N GLU A 165 -2.69 -13.38 19.56
CA GLU A 165 -3.97 -13.37 18.87
C GLU A 165 -3.78 -13.28 17.35
N THR A 166 -4.84 -13.68 16.61
CA THR A 166 -4.82 -13.73 15.12
C THR A 166 -4.27 -12.45 14.50
N GLU A 167 -4.68 -11.28 15.00
CA GLU A 167 -4.26 -9.99 14.46
C GLU A 167 -2.79 -9.65 14.69
N LYS A 168 -2.18 -10.21 15.72
CA LYS A 168 -0.79 -10.00 16.09
C LYS A 168 0.12 -11.20 15.79
N TYR A 169 -0.47 -12.30 15.33
CA TYR A 169 0.29 -13.54 15.08
C TYR A 169 1.46 -13.34 14.10
N ALA A 170 1.24 -12.64 12.99
CA ALA A 170 2.30 -12.34 12.03
C ALA A 170 3.42 -11.47 12.64
N HIS A 171 3.11 -10.63 13.63
CA HIS A 171 4.12 -9.78 14.27
C HIS A 171 5.07 -10.59 15.15
N VAL A 172 4.57 -11.59 15.87
CA VAL A 172 5.39 -12.44 16.74
C VAL A 172 5.99 -13.65 16.02
N THR A 173 5.68 -13.87 14.76
CA THR A 173 6.22 -14.95 13.92
C THR A 173 6.99 -14.40 12.74
N PHE A 174 6.33 -14.14 11.63
CA PHE A 174 6.94 -13.71 10.39
C PHE A 174 7.84 -12.47 10.54
N PHE A 175 7.32 -11.37 11.12
CA PHE A 175 8.11 -10.15 11.28
C PHE A 175 9.23 -10.31 12.32
N PHE A 176 8.97 -11.01 13.40
CA PHE A 176 9.96 -11.27 14.44
C PHE A 176 11.10 -12.18 13.96
N ASN A 177 10.80 -13.08 13.02
CA ASN A 177 11.77 -13.94 12.34
C ASN A 177 12.38 -13.27 11.09
N ALA A 178 12.46 -11.95 11.04
CA ALA A 178 13.01 -11.19 9.93
C ALA A 178 12.35 -11.50 8.57
N LYS A 179 11.04 -11.69 8.56
CA LYS A 179 10.21 -12.05 7.40
C LYS A 179 10.45 -13.45 6.85
N LEU A 180 10.96 -14.36 7.66
CA LEU A 180 11.05 -15.77 7.34
C LEU A 180 9.77 -16.50 7.79
N GLU A 181 9.08 -17.15 6.84
CA GLU A 181 7.86 -17.92 7.13
C GLU A 181 8.11 -19.18 7.95
N PRO A 182 9.12 -20.02 7.64
CA PRO A 182 9.37 -21.22 8.41
C PRO A 182 9.76 -20.91 9.85
N PRO A 183 9.23 -21.66 10.85
CA PRO A 183 9.73 -21.56 12.21
C PRO A 183 11.20 -21.97 12.29
N VAL A 184 11.96 -21.33 13.17
CA VAL A 184 13.33 -21.76 13.47
C VAL A 184 13.32 -23.00 14.35
N GLU A 185 14.46 -23.69 14.46
CA GLU A 185 14.57 -24.87 15.31
C GLU A 185 14.20 -24.56 16.78
N GLY A 186 13.41 -25.41 17.39
CA GLY A 186 12.93 -25.22 18.77
C GLY A 186 11.80 -24.20 18.94
N GLU A 187 11.33 -23.56 17.84
CA GLU A 187 10.21 -22.62 17.87
C GLU A 187 8.86 -23.35 17.85
N THR A 188 7.99 -23.00 18.78
CA THR A 188 6.58 -23.41 18.79
C THR A 188 5.71 -22.19 18.58
N ARG A 189 4.70 -22.32 17.72
CA ARG A 189 3.76 -21.23 17.42
C ARG A 189 2.35 -21.58 17.87
N ILE A 190 1.72 -20.65 18.61
CA ILE A 190 0.32 -20.78 19.04
C ILE A 190 -0.42 -19.51 18.63
N VAL A 191 -1.54 -19.70 17.92
CA VAL A 191 -2.46 -18.61 17.59
C VAL A 191 -3.71 -18.73 18.45
N ILE A 192 -4.08 -17.63 19.09
CA ILE A 192 -5.34 -17.49 19.83
C ILE A 192 -6.30 -16.71 18.92
N PRO A 193 -7.52 -17.22 18.68
CA PRO A 193 -8.49 -16.47 17.87
C PRO A 193 -8.79 -15.10 18.49
N SER A 194 -8.62 -14.04 17.71
CA SER A 194 -9.03 -12.68 18.13
C SER A 194 -10.55 -12.60 18.20
N PRO A 195 -11.11 -11.88 19.20
CA PRO A 195 -12.54 -11.55 19.23
C PRO A 195 -12.96 -10.79 17.97
N LYS A 196 -14.15 -11.11 17.45
CA LYS A 196 -14.72 -10.40 16.30
C LYS A 196 -15.47 -9.15 16.77
N VAL A 197 -14.72 -8.08 17.00
CA VAL A 197 -15.24 -6.78 17.47
C VAL A 197 -14.89 -5.67 16.49
N ALA A 198 -15.57 -4.54 16.59
CA ALA A 198 -15.41 -3.45 15.64
C ALA A 198 -14.09 -2.67 15.82
N THR A 199 -13.60 -2.57 17.05
CA THR A 199 -12.42 -1.77 17.41
C THR A 199 -11.54 -2.51 18.40
N TYR A 200 -10.23 -2.19 18.43
CA TYR A 200 -9.24 -2.87 19.26
C TYR A 200 -9.44 -2.68 20.76
N ASP A 201 -10.06 -1.61 21.19
CA ASP A 201 -10.40 -1.32 22.59
C ASP A 201 -11.50 -2.24 23.17
N LEU A 202 -12.12 -3.04 22.33
CA LEU A 202 -13.14 -4.03 22.70
C LEU A 202 -12.59 -5.48 22.70
N GLN A 203 -11.29 -5.66 22.44
CA GLN A 203 -10.61 -6.98 22.43
C GLN A 203 -10.21 -7.42 23.82
#